data_db6ebce772f7c59f95dcca7c24263856
#
_entry.id   db6ebce772f7c59f95dcca7c24263856
#
_cell.length_a   1.000
_cell.length_b   1.000
_cell.length_c   1.000
_cell.angle_alpha   90.00
_cell.angle_beta   90.00
_cell.angle_gamma   90.00
#
_symmetry.space_group_name_H-M   'P 1'
#
loop_
_entity.id
_entity.type
_entity.pdbx_description
1 polymer ?
#
loop_
_entity_poly.entity_id
_entity_poly.type
_entity_poly.pdbx_seq_one_letter_code
_entity_poly.pdbx_strand_id
1 'polypeptide(L)'
;MGERESLGTYLKRERENRKVSLKEVSKQIKVREPFLRAVEEDRRDVLPSVTCVIGFLSAYAKYLGLDPNEVILRYEAESKGEPIIRPEVPPEKRRLWNPKYLWTIGGVIIVGFIVLYLFLSPSQPPVAPLPPKPEAKKT
;
A
#
# COMPACT_ATOMS: atom_id res chain seq x y z
N MET A 1 -26.94 12.91 20.91
CA MET A 1 -27.04 12.63 19.46
C MET A 1 -25.66 12.96 18.89
N GLY A 2 -24.87 11.92 18.56
CA GLY A 2 -23.54 12.16 17.97
C GLY A 2 -23.72 12.73 16.58
N GLU A 3 -23.19 13.91 16.31
CA GLU A 3 -23.07 14.46 14.98
C GLU A 3 -22.32 13.42 14.12
N ARG A 4 -22.97 12.96 13.06
CA ARG A 4 -22.31 12.09 12.10
C ARG A 4 -21.22 12.89 11.42
N GLU A 5 -19.98 12.49 11.60
CA GLU A 5 -18.84 13.07 10.92
C GLU A 5 -19.12 13.15 9.40
N SER A 6 -18.97 14.34 8.81
CA SER A 6 -19.14 14.52 7.37
C SER A 6 -18.11 13.73 6.57
N LEU A 7 -18.42 13.42 5.32
CA LEU A 7 -17.51 12.71 4.43
C LEU A 7 -16.20 13.48 4.27
N GLY A 8 -16.25 14.80 4.11
CA GLY A 8 -15.05 15.62 3.94
C GLY A 8 -14.15 15.55 5.16
N THR A 9 -14.72 15.72 6.36
CA THR A 9 -13.97 15.58 7.62
C THR A 9 -13.37 14.19 7.79
N TYR A 10 -14.11 13.14 7.45
CA TYR A 10 -13.64 11.76 7.48
C TYR A 10 -12.41 11.56 6.57
N LEU A 11 -12.48 11.98 5.31
CA LEU A 11 -11.37 11.85 4.36
C LEU A 11 -10.14 12.64 4.80
N LYS A 12 -10.35 13.86 5.28
CA LYS A 12 -9.28 14.71 5.83
C LYS A 12 -8.56 14.02 6.98
N ARG A 13 -9.31 13.51 7.96
CA ARG A 13 -8.76 12.78 9.10
C ARG A 13 -7.95 11.56 8.65
N GLU A 14 -8.49 10.76 7.73
CA GLU A 14 -7.82 9.58 7.22
C GLU A 14 -6.52 9.91 6.47
N ARG A 15 -6.48 11.03 5.74
CA ARG A 15 -5.28 11.54 5.11
C ARG A 15 -4.24 12.00 6.14
N GLU A 16 -4.68 12.79 7.13
CA GLU A 16 -3.81 13.33 8.18
C GLU A 16 -3.22 12.23 9.07
N ASN A 17 -3.99 11.19 9.38
CA ASN A 17 -3.50 10.02 10.09
C ASN A 17 -2.34 9.33 9.34
N ARG A 18 -2.35 9.39 8.01
CA ARG A 18 -1.29 8.87 7.15
C ARG A 18 -0.15 9.87 6.92
N LYS A 19 -0.26 11.08 7.49
CA LYS A 19 0.71 12.18 7.36
C LYS A 19 0.97 12.57 5.89
N VAL A 20 -0.04 12.47 5.04
CA VAL A 20 0.04 12.79 3.61
C VAL A 20 -0.53 14.18 3.36
N SER A 21 0.15 15.00 2.56
CA SER A 21 -0.31 16.33 2.16
C SER A 21 -1.32 16.25 1.00
N LEU A 22 -2.27 17.21 0.91
CA LEU A 22 -3.17 17.33 -0.24
C LEU A 22 -2.43 17.45 -1.57
N LYS A 23 -1.30 18.16 -1.57
CA LYS A 23 -0.44 18.31 -2.75
C LYS A 23 0.12 16.98 -3.24
N GLU A 24 0.49 16.11 -2.33
CA GLU A 24 0.99 14.77 -2.63
C GLU A 24 -0.13 13.89 -3.21
N VAL A 25 -1.29 13.86 -2.55
CA VAL A 25 -2.48 13.17 -3.07
C VAL A 25 -2.80 13.64 -4.49
N SER A 26 -2.89 14.96 -4.70
CA SER A 26 -3.18 15.59 -6.00
C SER A 26 -2.25 15.09 -7.11
N LYS A 27 -0.95 14.99 -6.83
CA LYS A 27 0.03 14.47 -7.79
C LYS A 27 -0.18 12.99 -8.11
N GLN A 28 -0.51 12.19 -7.11
CA GLN A 28 -0.65 10.75 -7.26
C GLN A 28 -1.93 10.36 -8.03
N ILE A 29 -3.06 10.97 -7.67
CA ILE A 29 -4.35 10.61 -8.29
C ILE A 29 -4.72 11.49 -9.49
N LYS A 30 -3.86 12.47 -9.86
CA LYS A 30 -4.07 13.39 -11.00
C LYS A 30 -5.34 14.25 -10.87
N VAL A 31 -5.75 14.57 -9.66
CA VAL A 31 -6.86 15.49 -9.36
C VAL A 31 -6.28 16.78 -8.81
N ARG A 32 -6.79 17.94 -9.25
CA ARG A 32 -6.29 19.24 -8.79
C ARG A 32 -6.52 19.42 -7.30
N GLU A 33 -5.51 19.93 -6.59
CA GLU A 33 -5.56 20.15 -5.14
C GLU A 33 -6.79 20.98 -4.68
N PRO A 34 -7.22 22.06 -5.38
CA PRO A 34 -8.42 22.80 -4.98
C PRO A 34 -9.70 21.95 -4.93
N PHE A 35 -9.85 20.96 -5.81
CA PHE A 35 -11.01 20.06 -5.78
C PHE A 35 -10.93 19.09 -4.60
N LEU A 36 -9.75 18.56 -4.28
CA LEU A 36 -9.57 17.72 -3.10
C LEU A 36 -9.84 18.48 -1.81
N ARG A 37 -9.39 19.72 -1.76
CA ARG A 37 -9.67 20.64 -0.63
C ARG A 37 -11.16 20.90 -0.49
N ALA A 38 -11.85 21.17 -1.60
CA ALA A 38 -13.29 21.39 -1.63
C ALA A 38 -14.06 20.14 -1.14
N VAL A 39 -13.58 18.94 -1.48
CA VAL A 39 -14.13 17.67 -0.98
C VAL A 39 -13.95 17.58 0.55
N GLU A 40 -12.76 17.88 1.07
CA GLU A 40 -12.49 17.81 2.53
C GLU A 40 -13.23 18.88 3.33
N GLU A 41 -13.56 20.02 2.70
CA GLU A 41 -14.30 21.12 3.31
C GLU A 41 -15.81 21.06 3.02
N ASP A 42 -16.29 19.98 2.41
CA ASP A 42 -17.69 19.77 2.01
C ASP A 42 -18.27 20.90 1.11
N ARG A 43 -17.40 21.62 0.41
CA ARG A 43 -17.79 22.72 -0.50
C ARG A 43 -18.18 22.19 -1.87
N ARG A 44 -19.44 21.83 -2.00
CA ARG A 44 -19.99 21.21 -3.23
C ARG A 44 -20.20 22.23 -4.35
N ASP A 45 -20.35 23.50 -4.01
CA ASP A 45 -20.55 24.64 -4.92
C ASP A 45 -19.38 24.84 -5.90
N VAL A 46 -18.18 24.49 -5.50
CA VAL A 46 -16.96 24.64 -6.32
C VAL A 46 -16.54 23.33 -7.01
N LEU A 47 -17.27 22.25 -6.78
CA LEU A 47 -16.98 20.96 -7.40
C LEU A 47 -17.56 20.87 -8.82
N PRO A 48 -16.91 20.12 -9.73
CA PRO A 48 -17.47 19.86 -11.05
C PRO A 48 -18.72 18.94 -10.97
N SER A 49 -19.16 18.43 -12.11
CA SER A 49 -20.32 17.51 -12.15
C SER A 49 -20.15 16.33 -11.19
N VAL A 50 -21.27 15.83 -10.64
CA VAL A 50 -21.31 14.70 -9.69
C VAL A 50 -20.52 13.49 -10.20
N THR A 51 -20.61 13.17 -11.49
CA THR A 51 -19.86 12.07 -12.10
C THR A 51 -18.35 12.23 -11.93
N CYS A 52 -17.83 13.46 -12.10
CA CYS A 52 -16.41 13.74 -11.86
C CYS A 52 -16.05 13.60 -10.38
N VAL A 53 -16.92 14.06 -9.49
CA VAL A 53 -16.71 13.97 -8.03
C VAL A 53 -16.63 12.51 -7.60
N ILE A 54 -17.50 11.65 -8.10
CA ILE A 54 -17.44 10.20 -7.82
C ILE A 54 -16.09 9.61 -8.26
N GLY A 55 -15.60 10.02 -9.45
CA GLY A 55 -14.27 9.61 -9.90
C GLY A 55 -13.15 10.07 -8.96
N PHE A 56 -13.22 11.32 -8.49
CA PHE A 56 -12.25 11.86 -7.53
C PHE A 56 -12.29 11.13 -6.19
N LEU A 57 -13.48 10.90 -5.65
CA LEU A 57 -13.70 10.16 -4.40
C LEU A 57 -13.18 8.73 -4.48
N SER A 58 -13.48 8.04 -5.59
CA SER A 58 -12.98 6.68 -5.83
C SER A 58 -11.45 6.63 -5.85
N ALA A 59 -10.82 7.55 -6.59
CA ALA A 59 -9.35 7.63 -6.67
C ALA A 59 -8.73 7.99 -5.32
N TYR A 60 -9.35 8.91 -4.57
CA TYR A 60 -8.88 9.34 -3.26
C TYR A 60 -9.01 8.23 -2.22
N ALA A 61 -10.16 7.56 -2.17
CA ALA A 61 -10.37 6.40 -1.30
C ALA A 61 -9.33 5.30 -1.56
N LYS A 62 -9.10 4.94 -2.83
CA LYS A 62 -8.07 3.96 -3.22
C LYS A 62 -6.68 4.36 -2.75
N TYR A 63 -6.32 5.62 -2.94
CA TYR A 63 -5.02 6.14 -2.49
C TYR A 63 -4.85 6.03 -0.98
N LEU A 64 -5.90 6.33 -0.22
CA LEU A 64 -5.92 6.19 1.24
C LEU A 64 -6.11 4.74 1.71
N GLY A 65 -6.30 3.77 0.82
CA GLY A 65 -6.57 2.37 1.20
C GLY A 65 -7.94 2.16 1.84
N LEU A 66 -8.88 3.08 1.57
CA LEU A 66 -10.29 2.98 1.98
C LEU A 66 -11.09 2.23 0.91
N ASP A 67 -12.29 1.75 1.28
CA ASP A 67 -13.21 1.17 0.32
C ASP A 67 -13.90 2.28 -0.49
N PRO A 68 -13.69 2.36 -1.82
CA PRO A 68 -14.31 3.38 -2.66
C PRO A 68 -15.83 3.35 -2.61
N ASN A 69 -16.42 2.15 -2.50
CA ASN A 69 -17.89 2.01 -2.46
C ASN A 69 -18.46 2.60 -1.18
N GLU A 70 -17.81 2.40 -0.04
CA GLU A 70 -18.22 3.00 1.23
C GLU A 70 -18.17 4.52 1.16
N VAL A 71 -17.09 5.09 0.61
CA VAL A 71 -16.92 6.53 0.45
C VAL A 71 -17.97 7.12 -0.48
N ILE A 72 -18.26 6.44 -1.59
CA ILE A 72 -19.29 6.88 -2.54
C ILE A 72 -20.69 6.80 -1.91
N LEU A 73 -21.03 5.73 -1.19
CA LEU A 73 -22.31 5.60 -0.50
C LEU A 73 -22.51 6.71 0.54
N ARG A 74 -21.47 7.09 1.29
CA ARG A 74 -21.54 8.22 2.21
C ARG A 74 -21.81 9.52 1.47
N TYR A 75 -21.11 9.77 0.36
CA TYR A 75 -21.34 10.96 -0.48
C TYR A 75 -22.77 11.02 -0.99
N GLU A 76 -23.32 9.91 -1.50
CA GLU A 76 -24.70 9.81 -1.96
C GLU A 76 -25.71 10.08 -0.84
N ALA A 77 -25.48 9.51 0.34
CA ALA A 77 -26.35 9.70 1.50
C ALA A 77 -26.38 11.18 1.96
N GLU A 78 -25.26 11.89 1.82
CA GLU A 78 -25.17 13.31 2.15
C GLU A 78 -25.68 14.23 1.02
N SER A 79 -25.68 13.75 -0.24
CA SER A 79 -26.03 14.53 -1.43
C SER A 79 -27.53 14.61 -1.73
N LYS A 80 -28.39 14.28 -0.80
CA LYS A 80 -29.87 14.29 -0.88
C LYS A 80 -30.44 14.83 -2.21
N GLY A 81 -30.62 13.95 -3.21
CA GLY A 81 -31.56 14.21 -4.29
C GLY A 81 -31.06 14.37 -5.72
N GLU A 82 -29.77 14.29 -6.02
CA GLU A 82 -29.35 14.20 -7.43
C GLU A 82 -29.27 12.72 -7.87
N PRO A 83 -29.97 12.32 -8.96
CA PRO A 83 -29.87 10.97 -9.48
C PRO A 83 -28.46 10.73 -10.01
N ILE A 84 -27.70 9.97 -9.28
CA ILE A 84 -26.35 9.60 -9.68
C ILE A 84 -26.43 8.44 -10.65
N ILE A 85 -26.11 8.69 -11.93
CA ILE A 85 -25.84 7.64 -12.89
C ILE A 85 -24.57 6.94 -12.41
N ARG A 86 -24.70 5.84 -11.70
CA ARG A 86 -23.58 5.03 -11.26
C ARG A 86 -22.88 4.45 -12.50
N PRO A 87 -21.63 4.83 -12.81
CA PRO A 87 -20.83 3.90 -13.58
C PRO A 87 -20.71 2.65 -12.71
N GLU A 88 -21.16 1.51 -13.20
CA GLU A 88 -20.88 0.23 -12.55
C GLU A 88 -19.36 0.11 -12.44
N VAL A 89 -18.84 0.49 -11.27
CA VAL A 89 -17.44 0.19 -10.93
C VAL A 89 -17.44 -1.30 -10.65
N PRO A 90 -16.84 -2.12 -11.52
CA PRO A 90 -16.74 -3.55 -11.24
C PRO A 90 -16.11 -3.69 -9.85
N PRO A 91 -16.54 -4.64 -9.01
CA PRO A 91 -15.92 -4.87 -7.73
C PRO A 91 -14.43 -5.17 -7.99
N GLU A 92 -13.63 -4.12 -7.88
CA GLU A 92 -12.19 -4.28 -7.97
C GLU A 92 -11.83 -5.21 -6.80
N LYS A 93 -11.58 -6.49 -7.15
CA LYS A 93 -10.99 -7.44 -6.21
C LYS A 93 -9.90 -6.67 -5.50
N ARG A 94 -10.09 -6.42 -4.21
CA ARG A 94 -9.03 -5.87 -3.35
C ARG A 94 -7.75 -6.58 -3.77
N ARG A 95 -6.90 -5.88 -4.49
CA ARG A 95 -5.55 -6.36 -4.74
C ARG A 95 -4.86 -6.23 -3.39
N LEU A 96 -5.33 -7.09 -2.48
CA LEU A 96 -4.60 -7.36 -1.26
C LEU A 96 -3.19 -7.64 -1.74
N TRP A 97 -2.30 -6.72 -1.48
CA TRP A 97 -0.89 -6.96 -1.54
C TRP A 97 -0.67 -8.28 -0.80
N ASN A 98 -0.63 -9.35 -1.59
CA ASN A 98 -0.67 -10.69 -1.06
C ASN A 98 0.65 -10.89 -0.32
N PRO A 99 0.67 -10.96 1.03
CA PRO A 99 1.90 -11.07 1.80
C PRO A 99 2.70 -12.31 1.40
N LYS A 100 2.08 -13.26 0.71
CA LYS A 100 2.74 -14.45 0.16
C LYS A 100 3.88 -14.11 -0.81
N TYR A 101 3.78 -13.01 -1.57
CA TYR A 101 4.87 -12.59 -2.45
C TYR A 101 6.07 -11.99 -1.69
N LEU A 102 5.87 -11.39 -0.53
CA LEU A 102 6.98 -10.95 0.33
C LEU A 102 7.80 -12.14 0.83
N TRP A 103 7.15 -13.23 1.21
CA TRP A 103 7.81 -14.45 1.65
C TRP A 103 8.56 -15.15 0.51
N THR A 104 8.01 -15.16 -0.71
CA THR A 104 8.70 -15.76 -1.88
C THR A 104 9.91 -14.93 -2.31
N ILE A 105 9.81 -13.59 -2.32
CA ILE A 105 10.94 -12.70 -2.62
C ILE A 105 12.03 -12.84 -1.55
N GLY A 106 11.66 -12.86 -0.26
CA GLY A 106 12.58 -13.10 0.85
C GLY A 106 13.29 -14.44 0.73
N GLY A 107 12.56 -15.51 0.40
CA GLY A 107 13.11 -16.85 0.18
C GLY A 107 14.13 -16.89 -0.95
N VAL A 108 13.84 -16.28 -2.09
CA VAL A 108 14.75 -16.23 -3.25
C VAL A 108 16.06 -15.48 -2.90
N ILE A 109 15.96 -14.37 -2.16
CA ILE A 109 17.13 -13.60 -1.73
C ILE A 109 18.01 -14.44 -0.79
N ILE A 110 17.40 -15.14 0.18
CA ILE A 110 18.14 -15.99 1.13
C ILE A 110 18.86 -17.13 0.40
N VAL A 111 18.18 -17.82 -0.51
CA VAL A 111 18.78 -18.87 -1.34
C VAL A 111 19.94 -18.32 -2.18
N GLY A 112 19.77 -17.15 -2.80
CA GLY A 112 20.83 -16.48 -3.55
C GLY A 112 22.07 -16.18 -2.68
N PHE A 113 21.86 -15.69 -1.46
CA PHE A 113 22.95 -15.46 -0.51
C PHE A 113 23.65 -16.76 -0.08
N ILE A 114 22.90 -17.84 0.14
CA ILE A 114 23.49 -19.15 0.50
C ILE A 114 24.34 -19.69 -0.66
N VAL A 115 23.85 -19.64 -1.89
CA VAL A 115 24.59 -20.09 -3.08
C VAL A 115 25.85 -19.24 -3.26
N LEU A 116 25.75 -17.92 -3.12
CA LEU A 116 26.89 -17.01 -3.21
C LEU A 116 27.92 -17.32 -2.11
N TYR A 117 27.48 -17.56 -0.88
CA TYR A 117 28.35 -17.92 0.24
C TYR A 117 29.09 -19.26 -0.01
N LEU A 118 28.39 -20.28 -0.51
CA LEU A 118 28.99 -21.56 -0.86
C LEU A 118 29.99 -21.44 -2.00
N PHE A 119 29.73 -20.53 -2.96
CA PHE A 119 30.63 -20.31 -4.11
C PHE A 119 31.89 -19.51 -3.73
N LEU A 120 31.76 -18.56 -2.77
CA LEU A 120 32.91 -17.78 -2.26
C LEU A 120 33.64 -18.42 -1.10
N SER A 121 33.08 -19.49 -0.52
CA SER A 121 33.74 -20.20 0.61
C SER A 121 34.95 -20.98 0.04
N PRO A 122 36.19 -20.59 0.39
CA PRO A 122 37.35 -21.35 -0.09
C PRO A 122 37.27 -22.76 0.50
N SER A 123 37.29 -23.76 -0.39
CA SER A 123 37.41 -25.16 -0.02
C SER A 123 38.62 -25.31 0.89
N GLN A 124 38.42 -25.70 2.13
CA GLN A 124 39.53 -25.98 3.03
C GLN A 124 40.37 -27.11 2.40
N PRO A 125 41.70 -26.92 2.31
CA PRO A 125 42.55 -27.99 1.81
C PRO A 125 42.41 -29.21 2.73
N PRO A 126 42.49 -30.45 2.18
CA PRO A 126 42.40 -31.65 2.99
C PRO A 126 43.47 -31.64 4.05
N VAL A 127 43.06 -31.85 5.30
CA VAL A 127 43.94 -31.95 6.46
C VAL A 127 44.94 -33.05 6.17
N ALA A 128 46.23 -32.71 6.05
CA ALA A 128 47.31 -33.66 5.86
C ALA A 128 47.32 -34.67 7.03
N PRO A 129 47.46 -35.97 6.77
CA PRO A 129 47.54 -36.97 7.84
C PRO A 129 48.72 -36.68 8.74
N LEU A 130 48.49 -36.72 10.05
CA LEU A 130 49.52 -36.56 11.07
C LEU A 130 50.67 -37.55 10.86
N PRO A 131 51.95 -37.14 10.99
CA PRO A 131 53.06 -38.03 10.88
C PRO A 131 52.99 -39.12 11.99
N PRO A 132 53.47 -40.39 11.71
CA PRO A 132 53.39 -41.46 12.68
C PRO A 132 54.28 -41.15 13.90
N LYS A 133 53.72 -41.43 15.07
CA LYS A 133 54.37 -41.28 16.37
C LYS A 133 55.65 -42.09 16.40
N PRO A 134 56.79 -41.52 16.81
CA PRO A 134 58.06 -42.33 16.89
C PRO A 134 57.91 -43.43 17.90
N GLU A 135 58.19 -44.68 17.44
CA GLU A 135 58.28 -45.83 18.32
C GLU A 135 59.46 -45.67 19.24
N ALA A 136 59.21 -45.80 20.56
CA ALA A 136 60.24 -45.82 21.57
C ALA A 136 61.00 -47.11 21.44
N LYS A 137 62.28 -47.05 21.01
CA LYS A 137 63.22 -48.18 21.12
C LYS A 137 63.37 -48.53 22.58
N LYS A 138 62.93 -49.75 22.94
CA LYS A 138 63.35 -50.39 24.18
C LYS A 138 64.77 -50.95 23.98
N THR A 139 65.65 -50.47 24.81
CA THR A 139 66.93 -51.17 25.11
C THR A 139 66.79 -51.91 26.41
#